data_4e94ab54873a19c6a0e09e4b06fe688e
#
_entry.id   4e94ab54873a19c6a0e09e4b06fe688e
#
_cell.length_a   1.000
_cell.length_b   1.000
_cell.length_c   1.000
_cell.angle_alpha   90.00
_cell.angle_beta   90.00
_cell.angle_gamma   90.00
#
_symmetry.space_group_name_H-M   'P 1'
#
loop_
_entity.id
_entity.type
_entity.pdbx_description
1 polymer ?
#
loop_
_entity_poly.entity_id
_entity_poly.type
_entity_poly.pdbx_seq_one_letter_code
_entity_poly.pdbx_strand_id
1 'polypeptide(L)'
;MAGWKGTWRNQYGSTVTITDDADGVIHGVFRTALEDSNFSGCAVAVHGAAHGDVIGFTAAAQGKSGPAAVSYTGILRDGKLETLWHTVAGQTLTAAKEGAPATITKVGPWRAFGTSLDTFERVD
;
A
#
# COMPACT_ATOMS: atom_id res chain seq x y z
N MET A 1 -21.78 -5.11 -11.71
CA MET A 1 -20.81 -5.66 -10.77
C MET A 1 -19.45 -5.00 -11.00
N ALA A 2 -18.82 -4.50 -9.97
CA ALA A 2 -17.54 -3.87 -10.10
C ALA A 2 -16.45 -4.89 -10.42
N GLY A 3 -15.67 -4.64 -11.46
CA GLY A 3 -14.46 -5.39 -11.77
C GLY A 3 -13.28 -4.70 -11.12
N TRP A 4 -12.43 -5.46 -10.46
CA TRP A 4 -11.28 -4.91 -9.75
C TRP A 4 -9.97 -5.05 -10.52
N LYS A 5 -9.88 -5.98 -11.47
CA LYS A 5 -8.67 -6.19 -12.26
C LYS A 5 -8.28 -4.92 -13.00
N GLY A 6 -6.99 -4.63 -12.97
CA GLY A 6 -6.43 -3.45 -13.61
C GLY A 6 -5.50 -2.69 -12.67
N THR A 7 -5.00 -1.56 -13.14
CA THR A 7 -4.08 -0.73 -12.36
C THR A 7 -4.82 0.47 -11.79
N TRP A 8 -4.66 0.66 -10.49
CA TRP A 8 -5.23 1.76 -9.73
C TRP A 8 -4.09 2.62 -9.19
N ARG A 9 -4.22 3.93 -9.31
CA ARG A 9 -3.18 4.87 -8.86
C ARG A 9 -3.76 5.88 -7.89
N ASN A 10 -3.04 6.12 -6.78
CA ASN A 10 -3.46 7.12 -5.81
C ASN A 10 -2.94 8.51 -6.15
N GLN A 11 -3.27 9.50 -5.30
CA GLN A 11 -2.92 10.90 -5.51
C GLN A 11 -1.41 11.16 -5.46
N TYR A 12 -0.63 10.25 -4.92
CA TYR A 12 0.83 10.37 -4.87
C TYR A 12 1.55 9.63 -6.00
N GLY A 13 0.80 8.94 -6.86
CA GLY A 13 1.38 8.18 -7.96
C GLY A 13 1.72 6.73 -7.62
N SER A 14 1.47 6.29 -6.40
CA SER A 14 1.62 4.87 -6.03
C SER A 14 0.53 4.05 -6.70
N THR A 15 0.85 2.81 -7.07
CA THR A 15 -0.08 1.97 -7.81
C THR A 15 -0.32 0.64 -7.13
N VAL A 16 -1.53 0.13 -7.28
CA VAL A 16 -1.83 -1.27 -7.06
C VAL A 16 -2.39 -1.84 -8.36
N THR A 17 -1.78 -2.90 -8.84
CA THR A 17 -2.25 -3.63 -10.01
C THR A 17 -2.90 -4.90 -9.52
N ILE A 18 -4.23 -5.00 -9.71
CA ILE A 18 -4.98 -6.19 -9.33
C ILE A 18 -4.95 -7.13 -10.52
N THR A 19 -4.34 -8.29 -10.33
CA THR A 19 -4.12 -9.27 -11.39
C THR A 19 -5.22 -10.35 -11.42
N ASP A 20 -5.90 -10.57 -10.31
CA ASP A 20 -6.99 -11.52 -10.21
C ASP A 20 -8.00 -11.06 -9.16
N ASP A 21 -9.29 -11.21 -9.48
CA ASP A 21 -10.39 -10.87 -8.59
C ASP A 21 -11.47 -11.96 -8.58
N ALA A 22 -11.13 -13.18 -8.99
CA ALA A 22 -12.07 -14.30 -9.07
C ALA A 22 -12.66 -14.65 -7.70
N ASP A 23 -13.98 -14.82 -7.64
CA ASP A 23 -14.71 -15.20 -6.43
C ASP A 23 -14.51 -14.25 -5.25
N GLY A 24 -14.19 -12.97 -5.54
CA GLY A 24 -13.95 -11.98 -4.51
C GLY A 24 -12.59 -12.10 -3.83
N VAL A 25 -11.71 -12.97 -4.31
CA VAL A 25 -10.35 -13.11 -3.80
C VAL A 25 -9.42 -12.22 -4.62
N ILE A 26 -8.69 -11.35 -3.96
CA ILE A 26 -7.86 -10.34 -4.63
C ILE A 26 -6.40 -10.75 -4.57
N HIS A 27 -5.75 -10.72 -5.75
CA HIS A 27 -4.30 -10.85 -5.89
C HIS A 27 -3.78 -9.70 -6.73
N GLY A 28 -2.62 -9.19 -6.39
CA GLY A 28 -2.04 -8.09 -7.13
C GLY A 28 -0.63 -7.74 -6.69
N VAL A 29 -0.20 -6.55 -7.12
CA VAL A 29 1.14 -6.03 -6.84
C VAL A 29 1.02 -4.55 -6.47
N PHE A 30 1.64 -4.16 -5.39
CA PHE A 30 1.71 -2.78 -4.93
C PHE A 30 3.10 -2.20 -5.22
N ARG A 31 3.12 -0.95 -5.71
CA ARG A 31 4.36 -0.18 -5.91
C ARG A 31 4.14 1.23 -5.37
N THR A 32 4.95 1.65 -4.40
CA THR A 32 4.86 3.01 -3.89
C THR A 32 5.68 3.97 -4.74
N ALA A 33 5.16 5.19 -4.92
CA ALA A 33 5.90 6.29 -5.53
C ALA A 33 6.69 7.11 -4.49
N LEU A 34 6.47 6.87 -3.20
CA LEU A 34 7.10 7.64 -2.12
C LEU A 34 8.49 7.10 -1.83
N GLU A 35 9.52 7.95 -2.00
CA GLU A 35 10.91 7.56 -1.81
C GLU A 35 11.25 7.20 -0.37
N ASP A 36 10.54 7.80 0.59
CA ASP A 36 10.73 7.55 2.02
C ASP A 36 9.87 6.39 2.53
N SER A 37 9.11 5.75 1.67
CA SER A 37 8.37 4.55 2.03
C SER A 37 9.32 3.37 2.23
N ASN A 38 8.98 2.51 3.18
CA ASN A 38 9.69 1.26 3.44
C ASN A 38 9.73 0.36 2.20
N PHE A 39 8.72 0.44 1.32
CA PHE A 39 8.63 -0.37 0.11
C PHE A 39 9.15 0.35 -1.14
N SER A 40 9.80 1.51 -1.00
CA SER A 40 10.33 2.26 -2.13
C SER A 40 11.25 1.40 -2.98
N GLY A 41 11.02 1.37 -4.29
CA GLY A 41 11.78 0.56 -5.24
C GLY A 41 11.40 -0.90 -5.28
N CYS A 42 10.42 -1.34 -4.49
CA CYS A 42 9.98 -2.74 -4.41
C CYS A 42 8.62 -2.93 -5.05
N ALA A 43 8.40 -4.09 -5.66
CA ALA A 43 7.08 -4.58 -6.04
C ALA A 43 6.66 -5.59 -4.97
N VAL A 44 5.54 -5.37 -4.32
CA VAL A 44 5.11 -6.17 -3.17
C VAL A 44 3.80 -6.86 -3.51
N ALA A 45 3.74 -8.18 -3.28
CA ALA A 45 2.53 -8.95 -3.52
C ALA A 45 1.40 -8.49 -2.59
N VAL A 46 0.19 -8.41 -3.15
CA VAL A 46 -1.01 -7.98 -2.46
C VAL A 46 -2.02 -9.12 -2.45
N HIS A 47 -2.66 -9.32 -1.31
CA HIS A 47 -3.72 -10.31 -1.14
C HIS A 47 -4.89 -9.67 -0.41
N GLY A 48 -6.10 -10.04 -0.78
CA GLY A 48 -7.27 -9.48 -0.14
C GLY A 48 -8.58 -10.12 -0.56
N ALA A 49 -9.65 -9.41 -0.28
CA ALA A 49 -11.01 -9.85 -0.57
C ALA A 49 -11.88 -8.65 -0.93
N ALA A 50 -12.87 -8.88 -1.75
CA ALA A 50 -13.83 -7.87 -2.16
C ALA A 50 -15.23 -8.46 -2.24
N HIS A 51 -16.23 -7.62 -2.00
CA HIS A 51 -17.63 -7.97 -2.16
C HIS A 51 -18.41 -6.72 -2.53
N GLY A 52 -19.14 -6.77 -3.63
CA GLY A 52 -19.83 -5.58 -4.14
C GLY A 52 -18.83 -4.46 -4.41
N ASP A 53 -19.07 -3.31 -3.80
CA ASP A 53 -18.23 -2.13 -3.98
C ASP A 53 -17.17 -1.94 -2.89
N VAL A 54 -17.02 -2.91 -1.99
CA VAL A 54 -16.03 -2.81 -0.90
C VAL A 54 -14.89 -3.80 -1.10
N ILE A 55 -13.70 -3.41 -0.67
CA ILE A 55 -12.49 -4.19 -0.86
C ILE A 55 -11.55 -3.98 0.32
N GLY A 56 -10.81 -5.05 0.67
CA GLY A 56 -9.69 -4.96 1.58
C GLY A 56 -8.53 -5.75 1.04
N PHE A 57 -7.33 -5.20 1.13
CA PHE A 57 -6.12 -5.91 0.69
C PHE A 57 -4.92 -5.50 1.52
N THR A 58 -3.95 -6.40 1.59
CA THR A 58 -2.76 -6.26 2.43
C THR A 58 -1.51 -6.64 1.65
N ALA A 59 -0.45 -5.89 1.85
CA ALA A 59 0.89 -6.20 1.39
C ALA A 59 1.83 -6.26 2.59
N ALA A 60 2.65 -7.30 2.68
CA ALA A 60 3.62 -7.44 3.76
C ALA A 60 4.92 -8.00 3.20
N ALA A 61 6.02 -7.37 3.53
CA ALA A 61 7.31 -7.77 2.98
C ALA A 61 8.47 -7.15 3.78
N GLN A 62 9.67 -7.58 3.46
CA GLN A 62 10.88 -6.95 3.93
C GLN A 62 11.06 -5.63 3.16
N GLY A 63 10.92 -4.52 3.86
CA GLY A 63 11.19 -3.21 3.31
C GLY A 63 12.63 -2.76 3.57
N LYS A 64 12.93 -1.52 3.23
CA LYS A 64 14.27 -0.96 3.40
C LYS A 64 14.70 -0.87 4.86
N SER A 65 13.76 -0.64 5.79
CA SER A 65 14.04 -0.50 7.21
C SER A 65 13.73 -1.76 8.01
N GLY A 66 13.22 -2.82 7.38
CA GLY A 66 12.84 -4.05 8.04
C GLY A 66 11.46 -4.52 7.60
N PRO A 67 10.91 -5.55 8.26
CA PRO A 67 9.58 -6.04 7.94
C PRO A 67 8.52 -4.95 8.11
N ALA A 68 7.60 -4.87 7.15
CA ALA A 68 6.51 -3.89 7.18
C ALA A 68 5.29 -4.47 6.50
N ALA A 69 4.12 -3.98 6.88
CA ALA A 69 2.86 -4.32 6.26
C ALA A 69 2.02 -3.08 6.05
N VAL A 70 1.26 -3.06 4.97
CA VAL A 70 0.27 -2.02 4.70
C VAL A 70 -1.04 -2.70 4.32
N SER A 71 -2.13 -2.20 4.87
CA SER A 71 -3.47 -2.69 4.58
C SER A 71 -4.35 -1.55 4.12
N TYR A 72 -5.18 -1.80 3.12
CA TYR A 72 -6.15 -0.85 2.60
C TYR A 72 -7.54 -1.44 2.75
N THR A 73 -8.48 -0.62 3.22
CA THR A 73 -9.90 -0.97 3.23
C THR A 73 -10.63 0.17 2.55
N GLY A 74 -11.44 -0.14 1.54
CA GLY A 74 -12.02 0.92 0.74
C GLY A 74 -13.36 0.59 0.11
N ILE A 75 -13.94 1.62 -0.48
CA ILE A 75 -15.21 1.55 -1.19
C ILE A 75 -15.10 2.26 -2.53
N LEU A 76 -15.64 1.64 -3.57
CA LEU A 76 -15.68 2.22 -4.91
C LEU A 76 -16.95 3.05 -5.05
N ARG A 77 -16.78 4.35 -5.28
CA ARG A 77 -17.89 5.30 -5.50
C ARG A 77 -17.50 6.26 -6.61
N ASP A 78 -18.42 6.45 -7.57
CA ASP A 78 -18.25 7.41 -8.67
C ASP A 78 -16.94 7.19 -9.44
N GLY A 79 -16.55 5.91 -9.63
CA GLY A 79 -15.34 5.55 -10.35
C GLY A 79 -14.05 5.72 -9.56
N LYS A 80 -14.13 6.12 -8.29
CA LYS A 80 -12.97 6.33 -7.42
C LYS A 80 -13.00 5.35 -6.28
N LEU A 81 -11.84 4.77 -5.97
CA LEU A 81 -11.67 3.90 -4.82
C LEU A 81 -11.16 4.73 -3.64
N GLU A 82 -12.04 5.01 -2.70
CA GLU A 82 -11.70 5.74 -1.48
C GLU A 82 -11.27 4.75 -0.42
N THR A 83 -10.07 4.91 0.12
CA THR A 83 -9.48 3.95 1.06
C THR A 83 -9.03 4.61 2.34
N LEU A 84 -9.12 3.85 3.42
CA LEU A 84 -8.37 4.08 4.65
C LEU A 84 -7.25 3.05 4.67
N TRP A 85 -6.02 3.50 4.89
CA TRP A 85 -4.91 2.57 4.95
C TRP A 85 -4.19 2.64 6.29
N HIS A 86 -3.61 1.49 6.66
CA HIS A 86 -2.81 1.34 7.86
C HIS A 86 -1.47 0.75 7.48
N THR A 87 -0.41 1.25 8.12
CA THR A 87 0.90 0.67 7.96
C THR A 87 1.46 0.28 9.32
N VAL A 88 2.19 -0.82 9.34
CA VAL A 88 2.87 -1.31 10.55
C VAL A 88 4.32 -1.58 10.19
N ALA A 89 5.23 -0.98 10.96
CA ALA A 89 6.65 -1.25 10.82
C ALA A 89 7.33 -1.07 12.18
N GLY A 90 8.14 -2.04 12.57
CA GLY A 90 8.88 -1.97 13.84
C GLY A 90 10.10 -1.07 13.79
N GLN A 91 10.43 -0.55 12.60
CA GLN A 91 11.61 0.29 12.37
C GLN A 91 11.26 1.40 11.40
N THR A 92 11.94 2.52 11.51
CA THR A 92 11.81 3.63 10.55
C THR A 92 13.09 3.79 9.75
N LEU A 93 12.93 4.21 8.50
CA LEU A 93 14.02 4.61 7.62
C LEU A 93 14.08 6.13 7.59
N THR A 94 15.20 6.69 8.04
CA THR A 94 15.47 8.11 7.87
C THR A 94 16.20 8.27 6.55
N ALA A 95 15.65 9.10 5.65
CA ALA A 95 16.24 9.33 4.35
C ALA A 95 17.67 9.84 4.47
N ALA A 96 18.54 9.45 3.54
CA ALA A 96 19.91 9.93 3.48
C ALA A 96 19.92 11.43 3.27
N LYS A 97 20.77 12.13 4.02
CA LYS A 97 21.04 13.56 3.85
C LYS A 97 22.41 13.73 3.24
N GLU A 98 22.66 14.91 2.68
CA GLU A 98 23.99 15.23 2.18
C GLU A 98 25.05 15.01 3.29
N GLY A 99 26.03 14.18 2.98
CA GLY A 99 27.10 13.86 3.91
C GLY A 99 26.76 12.82 4.98
N ALA A 100 25.55 12.23 4.94
CA ALA A 100 25.15 11.20 5.91
C ALA A 100 24.37 10.09 5.23
N PRO A 101 24.60 8.82 5.57
CA PRO A 101 23.81 7.71 5.02
C PRO A 101 22.43 7.67 5.63
N ALA A 102 21.51 6.93 4.96
CA ALA A 102 20.21 6.61 5.54
C ALA A 102 20.40 5.76 6.80
N THR A 103 19.54 5.99 7.78
CA THR A 103 19.60 5.27 9.06
C THR A 103 18.31 4.49 9.31
N ILE A 104 18.43 3.35 9.98
CA ILE A 104 17.31 2.51 10.40
C ILE A 104 17.23 2.59 11.93
N THR A 105 16.05 2.92 12.45
CA THR A 105 15.83 3.08 13.88
C THR A 105 14.63 2.25 14.30
N LYS A 106 14.77 1.46 15.36
CA LYS A 106 13.64 0.76 15.99
C LYS A 106 12.71 1.77 16.63
N VAL A 107 11.41 1.52 16.51
CA VAL A 107 10.38 2.38 17.12
C VAL A 107 9.56 1.60 18.12
N GLY A 108 9.08 2.31 19.16
CA GLY A 108 8.17 1.73 20.13
C GLY A 108 6.79 1.44 19.50
N PRO A 109 5.97 0.62 20.19
CA PRO A 109 4.66 0.20 19.63
C PRO A 109 3.79 1.38 19.18
N TRP A 110 3.83 2.48 19.89
CA TRP A 110 3.02 3.68 19.59
C TRP A 110 3.45 4.40 18.31
N ARG A 111 4.64 4.13 17.80
CA ARG A 111 5.14 4.66 16.52
C ARG A 111 5.15 3.63 15.40
N ALA A 112 4.88 2.37 15.73
CA ALA A 112 4.91 1.29 14.74
C ALA A 112 3.71 1.34 13.79
N PHE A 113 2.67 2.07 14.15
CA PHE A 113 1.41 2.13 13.39
C PHE A 113 1.20 3.51 12.80
N GLY A 114 0.79 3.55 11.54
CA GLY A 114 0.38 4.78 10.88
C GLY A 114 -0.91 4.55 10.12
N THR A 115 -1.67 5.63 9.88
CA THR A 115 -2.92 5.56 9.14
C THR A 115 -3.11 6.83 8.31
N SER A 116 -3.78 6.71 7.17
CA SER A 116 -4.12 7.84 6.32
C SER A 116 -5.24 7.47 5.35
N LEU A 117 -5.67 8.44 4.57
CA LEU A 117 -6.69 8.29 3.53
C LEU A 117 -6.03 8.41 2.16
N ASP A 118 -6.37 7.51 1.26
CA ASP A 118 -5.92 7.56 -0.13
C ASP A 118 -7.12 7.39 -1.06
N THR A 119 -7.07 8.08 -2.19
CA THR A 119 -8.04 7.91 -3.26
C THR A 119 -7.33 7.37 -4.49
N PHE A 120 -7.81 6.22 -4.98
CA PHE A 120 -7.27 5.59 -6.19
C PHE A 120 -8.22 5.79 -7.35
N GLU A 121 -7.64 5.97 -8.53
CA GLU A 121 -8.37 6.00 -9.79
C GLU A 121 -7.80 4.92 -10.72
N ARG A 122 -8.67 4.31 -11.51
CA ARG A 122 -8.25 3.35 -12.52
C ARG A 122 -7.51 4.07 -13.64
N VAL A 123 -6.37 3.53 -14.06
CA VAL A 123 -5.52 4.17 -15.06
C VAL A 123 -5.32 3.33 -16.32
N ASP A 124 -5.97 2.17 -16.43
CA ASP A 124 -5.87 1.34 -17.64
C ASP A 124 -7.23 1.03 -18.29
#